data_a408e4d7e0fe314a81575e292266803d
#
_entry.id   a408e4d7e0fe314a81575e292266803d
#
_cell.length_a   1.000
_cell.length_b   1.000
_cell.length_c   1.000
_cell.angle_alpha   90.00
_cell.angle_beta   90.00
_cell.angle_gamma   90.00
#
_symmetry.space_group_name_H-M   'P 1'
#
loop_
_entity.id
_entity.type
_entity.pdbx_description
1 polymer ?
#
loop_
_entity_poly.entity_id
_entity_poly.type
_entity_poly.pdbx_seq_one_letter_code
_entity_poly.pdbx_strand_id
1 'polypeptide(L)'
;MICGCNVENASYGMTICAERTAIAAAVAAGHRRFTRLAIALPDSAPGAPPGASMPCGACRQVLAEFVGPEFPVLIDGLGAFRFAELFPNPFVLRRAAAT
;
A
#
# COMPACT_ATOMS: atom_id res chain seq x y z
N MET A 1 11.69 -0.42 11.20
CA MET A 1 10.47 -0.98 10.57
C MET A 1 9.23 -0.35 11.17
N ILE A 2 8.30 0.06 10.31
CA ILE A 2 7.04 0.66 10.76
C ILE A 2 5.92 -0.34 10.47
N CYS A 3 5.07 -0.60 11.45
CA CYS A 3 3.95 -1.51 11.32
C CYS A 3 2.63 -0.74 11.28
N GLY A 4 1.64 -1.31 10.60
CA GLY A 4 0.28 -0.80 10.58
C GLY A 4 -0.72 -1.93 10.62
N CYS A 5 -1.96 -1.61 10.97
CA CYS A 5 -3.06 -2.57 11.00
C CYS A 5 -4.31 -1.92 10.41
N ASN A 6 -5.27 -2.75 10.02
CA ASN A 6 -6.56 -2.24 9.56
C ASN A 6 -7.27 -1.49 10.70
N VAL A 7 -7.94 -0.40 10.34
CA VAL A 7 -8.82 0.32 11.26
C VAL A 7 -10.22 0.25 10.67
N GLU A 8 -11.05 -0.61 11.23
CA GLU A 8 -12.40 -0.86 10.74
C GLU A 8 -13.37 0.22 11.20
N ASN A 9 -14.38 0.48 10.38
CA ASN A 9 -15.39 1.47 10.69
C ASN A 9 -16.74 1.00 10.18
N ALA A 10 -17.81 1.24 10.95
CA ALA A 10 -19.16 0.91 10.52
C ALA A 10 -19.55 1.66 9.26
N SER A 11 -19.02 2.87 9.06
CA SER A 11 -19.08 3.56 7.78
C SER A 11 -17.91 3.06 6.94
N TYR A 12 -18.19 2.13 6.04
CA TYR A 12 -17.13 1.42 5.30
C TYR A 12 -16.18 2.35 4.55
N GLY A 13 -16.65 3.49 4.06
CA GLY A 13 -15.78 4.45 3.40
C GLY A 13 -14.72 5.07 4.31
N MET A 14 -14.89 4.96 5.62
CA MET A 14 -13.93 5.47 6.60
C MET A 14 -12.93 4.41 7.05
N THR A 15 -13.10 3.15 6.67
CA THR A 15 -12.16 2.09 6.98
C THR A 15 -10.81 2.36 6.34
N ILE A 16 -9.74 2.14 7.10
CA ILE A 16 -8.36 2.36 6.63
C ILE A 16 -7.62 1.03 6.62
N CYS A 17 -7.01 0.71 5.48
CA CYS A 17 -6.22 -0.51 5.34
C CYS A 17 -4.89 -0.40 6.08
N ALA A 18 -4.33 -1.54 6.46
CA ALA A 18 -3.06 -1.62 7.19
C ALA A 18 -1.92 -0.90 6.45
N GLU A 19 -1.88 -0.98 5.12
CA GLU A 19 -0.84 -0.33 4.33
C GLU A 19 -0.89 1.19 4.51
N ARG A 20 -2.08 1.77 4.52
CA ARG A 20 -2.24 3.22 4.69
C ARG A 20 -1.92 3.64 6.12
N THR A 21 -2.29 2.85 7.13
CA THR A 21 -1.94 3.19 8.51
C THR A 21 -0.44 3.12 8.72
N ALA A 22 0.25 2.15 8.10
CA ALA A 22 1.71 2.04 8.18
C ALA A 22 2.39 3.24 7.49
N ILE A 23 1.93 3.62 6.30
CA ILE A 23 2.49 4.78 5.59
C ILE A 23 2.26 6.06 6.37
N ALA A 24 1.05 6.26 6.89
CA ALA A 24 0.74 7.45 7.69
C ALA A 24 1.61 7.52 8.95
N ALA A 25 1.80 6.38 9.63
CA ALA A 25 2.66 6.32 10.81
C ALA A 25 4.12 6.65 10.46
N ALA A 26 4.61 6.14 9.34
CA ALA A 26 5.98 6.41 8.89
C ALA A 26 6.16 7.89 8.56
N VAL A 27 5.21 8.50 7.86
CA VAL A 27 5.26 9.92 7.53
C VAL A 27 5.19 10.77 8.79
N ALA A 28 4.32 10.41 9.74
CA ALA A 28 4.21 11.11 11.02
C ALA A 28 5.51 11.03 11.82
N ALA A 29 6.26 9.94 11.68
CA ALA A 29 7.56 9.77 12.32
C ALA A 29 8.70 10.47 11.57
N GLY A 30 8.41 11.13 10.46
CA GLY A 30 9.41 11.88 9.68
C GLY A 30 10.02 11.12 8.51
N HIS A 31 9.54 9.92 8.20
CA HIS A 31 10.08 9.13 7.11
C HIS A 31 9.29 9.38 5.82
N ARG A 32 10.00 9.63 4.73
CA ARG A 32 9.39 9.84 3.40
C ARG A 32 9.95 8.90 2.34
N ARG A 33 10.98 8.14 2.68
CA ARG A 33 11.60 7.17 1.79
C ARG A 33 11.40 5.79 2.36
N PHE A 34 10.89 4.90 1.53
CA PHE A 34 10.61 3.53 1.92
C PHE A 34 11.42 2.58 1.04
N THR A 35 11.86 1.46 1.62
CA THR A 35 12.67 0.48 0.89
C THR A 35 11.83 -0.67 0.37
N ARG A 36 10.75 -1.02 1.07
CA ARG A 36 9.85 -2.10 0.67
C ARG A 36 8.59 -2.07 1.54
N LEU A 37 7.55 -2.74 1.04
CA LEU A 37 6.31 -2.96 1.77
C LEU A 37 6.10 -4.46 1.88
N ALA A 38 5.74 -4.94 3.07
CA ALA A 38 5.38 -6.33 3.29
C ALA A 38 3.95 -6.40 3.82
N ILE A 39 3.14 -7.26 3.22
CA ILE A 39 1.73 -7.44 3.58
C ILE A 39 1.54 -8.88 4.08
N ALA A 40 0.97 -9.01 5.26
CA ALA A 40 0.63 -10.31 5.85
C ALA A 40 -0.85 -10.33 6.19
N LEU A 41 -1.52 -11.46 5.88
CA LEU A 41 -2.92 -11.67 6.16
C LEU A 41 -3.06 -13.00 6.90
N PRO A 42 -2.72 -13.03 8.21
CA PRO A 42 -2.70 -14.29 8.96
C PRO A 42 -4.05 -14.99 9.03
N ASP A 43 -5.15 -14.24 8.89
CA ASP A 43 -6.51 -14.78 8.97
C ASP A 43 -7.14 -15.05 7.62
N SER A 44 -6.38 -14.99 6.52
CA SER A 44 -6.96 -15.26 5.21
C SER A 44 -7.32 -16.74 5.09
N ALA A 45 -8.49 -17.02 4.50
CA ALA A 45 -8.97 -18.37 4.32
C ALA A 45 -8.10 -19.12 3.32
N PRO A 46 -7.83 -20.44 3.56
CA PRO A 46 -7.15 -21.26 2.57
C PRO A 46 -7.96 -21.25 1.25
N GLY A 47 -7.25 -21.08 0.13
CA GLY A 47 -7.89 -21.04 -1.17
C GLY A 47 -8.51 -19.70 -1.55
N ALA A 48 -8.32 -18.65 -0.75
CA ALA A 48 -8.76 -17.32 -1.12
C ALA A 48 -8.08 -16.88 -2.43
N PRO A 49 -8.78 -16.14 -3.32
CA PRO A 49 -8.16 -15.69 -4.55
C PRO A 49 -7.00 -14.73 -4.27
N PRO A 50 -5.97 -14.69 -5.16
CA PRO A 50 -4.83 -13.79 -4.96
C PRO A 50 -5.22 -12.34 -4.71
N GLY A 51 -6.29 -11.87 -5.35
CA GLY A 51 -6.76 -10.50 -5.16
C GLY A 51 -7.14 -10.16 -3.74
N ALA A 52 -7.47 -11.15 -2.91
CA ALA A 52 -7.82 -10.92 -1.51
C ALA A 52 -6.63 -10.42 -0.68
N SER A 53 -5.40 -10.69 -1.13
CA SER A 53 -4.17 -10.29 -0.44
C SER A 53 -3.51 -9.07 -1.06
N MET A 54 -4.01 -8.61 -2.21
CA MET A 54 -3.43 -7.46 -2.89
C MET A 54 -3.80 -6.15 -2.19
N PRO A 55 -2.92 -5.13 -2.24
CA PRO A 55 -3.31 -3.81 -1.74
C PRO A 55 -4.46 -3.25 -2.57
N CYS A 56 -5.43 -2.63 -1.91
CA CYS A 56 -6.58 -2.04 -2.60
C CYS A 56 -6.15 -0.83 -3.44
N GLY A 57 -7.04 -0.34 -4.31
CA GLY A 57 -6.74 0.79 -5.17
C GLY A 57 -6.36 2.05 -4.41
N ALA A 58 -7.04 2.34 -3.30
CA ALA A 58 -6.71 3.49 -2.46
C ALA A 58 -5.31 3.38 -1.88
N CYS A 59 -4.92 2.18 -1.41
CA CYS A 59 -3.59 1.96 -0.87
C CYS A 59 -2.52 2.11 -1.94
N ARG A 60 -2.80 1.65 -3.17
CA ARG A 60 -1.87 1.80 -4.29
C ARG A 60 -1.67 3.28 -4.63
N GLN A 61 -2.73 4.07 -4.62
CA GLN A 61 -2.64 5.49 -4.91
C GLN A 61 -1.85 6.24 -3.82
N VAL A 62 -2.09 5.91 -2.56
CA VAL A 62 -1.32 6.51 -1.45
C VAL A 62 0.15 6.14 -1.57
N LEU A 63 0.45 4.89 -1.88
CA LEU A 63 1.83 4.43 -2.03
C LEU A 63 2.52 5.11 -3.22
N ALA A 64 1.79 5.37 -4.30
CA ALA A 64 2.34 6.01 -5.49
C ALA A 64 2.92 7.40 -5.21
N GLU A 65 2.47 8.08 -4.15
CA GLU A 65 3.02 9.39 -3.78
C GLU A 65 4.47 9.28 -3.30
N PHE A 66 4.88 8.13 -2.79
CA PHE A 66 6.16 7.97 -2.10
C PHE A 66 7.14 7.05 -2.80
N VAL A 67 6.70 6.19 -3.73
CA VAL A 67 7.57 5.16 -4.29
C VAL A 67 7.52 5.16 -5.82
N GLY A 68 8.59 4.65 -6.41
CA GLY A 68 8.70 4.50 -7.86
C GLY A 68 8.27 3.11 -8.35
N PRO A 69 8.32 2.89 -9.68
CA PRO A 69 7.83 1.65 -10.28
C PRO A 69 8.58 0.38 -9.86
N GLU A 70 9.83 0.50 -9.43
CA GLU A 70 10.64 -0.66 -9.05
C GLU A 70 10.52 -1.01 -7.57
N PHE A 71 9.72 -0.29 -6.82
CA PHE A 71 9.56 -0.51 -5.37
C PHE A 71 9.03 -1.91 -5.09
N PRO A 72 9.73 -2.69 -4.23
CA PRO A 72 9.31 -4.06 -3.95
C PRO A 72 8.13 -4.12 -2.97
N VAL A 73 7.13 -4.91 -3.34
CA VAL A 73 5.98 -5.22 -2.49
C VAL A 73 5.97 -6.73 -2.27
N LEU A 74 6.09 -7.13 -1.01
CA LEU A 74 6.13 -8.53 -0.62
C LEU A 74 4.77 -8.91 -0.04
N ILE A 75 4.12 -9.88 -0.64
CA ILE A 75 2.78 -10.31 -0.20
C ILE A 75 2.88 -11.75 0.29
N ASP A 76 2.56 -11.96 1.56
CA ASP A 76 2.63 -13.27 2.18
C ASP A 76 1.76 -14.27 1.40
N GLY A 77 2.35 -15.40 1.07
CA GLY A 77 1.68 -16.45 0.29
C GLY A 77 1.68 -16.24 -1.21
N LEU A 78 2.06 -15.08 -1.71
CA LEU A 78 2.06 -14.78 -3.14
C LEU A 78 3.45 -14.49 -3.72
N GLY A 79 4.33 -13.89 -2.92
CA GLY A 79 5.69 -13.58 -3.35
C GLY A 79 5.98 -12.08 -3.46
N ALA A 80 6.97 -11.75 -4.28
CA ALA A 80 7.43 -10.37 -4.44
C ALA A 80 6.96 -9.80 -5.77
N PHE A 81 6.53 -8.54 -5.73
CA PHE A 81 6.08 -7.81 -6.91
C PHE A 81 6.82 -6.47 -6.98
N ARG A 82 7.02 -5.96 -8.20
CA ARG A 82 7.38 -4.56 -8.37
C ARG A 82 6.11 -3.72 -8.33
N PHE A 83 6.20 -2.52 -7.80
CA PHE A 83 5.02 -1.63 -7.72
C PHE A 83 4.38 -1.42 -9.10
N ALA A 84 5.17 -1.31 -10.17
CA ALA A 84 4.67 -1.15 -11.52
C ALA A 84 3.78 -2.31 -11.98
N GLU A 85 3.98 -3.52 -11.45
CA GLU A 85 3.13 -4.66 -11.78
C GLU A 85 1.74 -4.55 -11.12
N LEU A 86 1.67 -3.88 -9.98
CA LEU A 86 0.42 -3.69 -9.24
C LEU A 86 -0.31 -2.42 -9.65
N PHE A 87 0.41 -1.42 -10.13
CA PHE A 87 -0.17 -0.13 -10.48
C PHE A 87 0.64 0.51 -11.62
N PRO A 88 0.44 0.05 -12.87
CA PRO A 88 1.27 0.47 -13.99
C PRO A 88 1.09 1.94 -14.39
N ASN A 89 -0.10 2.50 -14.17
CA ASN A 89 -0.40 3.87 -14.60
C ASN A 89 -1.09 4.64 -13.47
N PRO A 90 -0.35 5.02 -12.40
CA PRO A 90 -0.95 5.74 -11.30
C PRO A 90 -1.35 7.16 -11.69
N PHE A 91 -2.39 7.66 -11.06
CA PHE A 91 -2.75 9.06 -11.20
C PHE A 91 -1.64 9.93 -10.60
N VAL A 92 -1.22 10.93 -11.34
CA VAL A 92 -0.24 11.92 -10.90
C VAL A 92 -0.83 13.30 -11.11
N LEU A 93 -0.88 14.09 -10.05
CA LEU A 93 -1.35 15.45 -10.16
C LEU A 93 -0.30 16.29 -10.87
N ARG A 94 -0.65 16.79 -12.05
CA ARG A 94 0.24 17.66 -12.81
C ARG A 94 0.28 19.04 -12.13
N ARG A 95 1.44 19.41 -11.64
CA ARG A 95 1.64 20.74 -11.07
C ARG A 95 2.04 21.71 -12.17
N ALA A 96 1.36 22.84 -12.21
CA ALA A 96 1.71 23.89 -13.16
C ALA A 96 3.07 24.48 -12.82
N ALA A 97 3.75 24.99 -13.81
CA ALA A 97 4.91 25.87 -13.79
C ALA A 97 5.87 25.84 -12.59
N ALA A 98 5.39 25.51 -11.42
CA ALA A 98 6.22 25.42 -10.22
C ALA A 98 7.17 24.22 -10.28
N THR A 99 6.98 23.42 -11.23
CA THR A 99 7.76 22.21 -11.43
C THR A 99 8.85 22.46 -12.44
#